data_0501a1963f597a0c749669cc8a35cf4f
#
_entry.id   0501a1963f597a0c749669cc8a35cf4f
#
_cell.length_a   1.000
_cell.length_b   1.000
_cell.length_c   1.000
_cell.angle_alpha   90.00
_cell.angle_beta   90.00
_cell.angle_gamma   90.00
#
_symmetry.space_group_name_H-M   'P 1'
#
loop_
_entity.id
_entity.type
_entity.pdbx_description
1 polymer ?
#
loop_
_entity_poly.entity_id
_entity_poly.type
_entity_poly.pdbx_seq_one_letter_code
_entity_poly.pdbx_strand_id
1 'polypeptide(L)'
;MAFIWFLKIFEAQVPTAKCSTPREEPPVPIRHGTLAAMLPAALLPSPPGRLLASIPLRCHAPTQQPSTAAAAARGLLLGGARSPVVKRVPDGGGWLLWHQSGPRVALSTSMDGLRWSAPVSPDPLLPTEDWWAFDTASVRPSDVLLISGPAASSRRFPSSAVYWLYYTGSTDERFGSPFPDADVPALPGLAISQDGRHWARIEGDHHTGALFSVAEDGEEPRGWETRCIVAPKVVMHADGDLRMYYHSFDETSQRPAIGLARSRDGIRWKKTGKVLEAGRAGSFDECGVRHGHVVRDRAAGRYVMVFEGVDADGRVSIGMAVSEDGLKDWRRSSEIPVLCPSDDDDGWDGAGVGSPCLVQMDGAYDWRLYYMGVGRDGEASIGMAHSEGQALLKFEKCDAILM
;
A
#
# COMPACT_ATOMS: atom_id res chain seq x y z
N MET A 1 -28.19 8.68 -10.27
CA MET A 1 -27.75 9.20 -11.58
C MET A 1 -26.36 8.73 -11.96
N ALA A 2 -25.40 8.59 -11.05
CA ALA A 2 -24.06 8.05 -11.34
C ALA A 2 -24.09 6.62 -11.94
N PHE A 3 -25.01 5.77 -11.50
CA PHE A 3 -25.12 4.38 -11.94
C PHE A 3 -25.59 4.20 -13.40
N ILE A 4 -26.41 5.11 -13.91
CA ILE A 4 -26.89 5.08 -15.31
C ILE A 4 -25.79 5.57 -16.27
N TRP A 5 -24.92 6.44 -15.79
CA TRP A 5 -23.75 6.92 -16.53
C TRP A 5 -22.68 5.84 -16.66
N PHE A 6 -22.54 5.01 -15.63
CA PHE A 6 -21.59 3.90 -15.53
C PHE A 6 -21.84 2.80 -16.56
N LEU A 7 -23.11 2.44 -16.79
CA LEU A 7 -23.48 1.46 -17.82
C LEU A 7 -23.15 1.94 -19.23
N LYS A 8 -23.19 3.25 -19.49
CA LYS A 8 -22.85 3.82 -20.81
C LYS A 8 -21.35 3.83 -21.10
N ILE A 9 -20.48 3.93 -20.06
CA ILE A 9 -19.02 3.84 -20.24
C ILE A 9 -18.63 2.40 -20.57
N PHE A 10 -19.26 1.41 -19.98
CA PHE A 10 -18.96 0.00 -20.23
C PHE A 10 -19.38 -0.48 -21.63
N GLU A 11 -20.46 0.08 -22.19
CA GLU A 11 -20.88 -0.23 -23.57
C GLU A 11 -19.98 0.42 -24.63
N ALA A 12 -19.26 1.50 -24.30
CA ALA A 12 -18.42 2.23 -25.24
C ALA A 12 -16.98 1.70 -25.36
N GLN A 13 -16.55 0.82 -24.49
CA GLN A 13 -15.16 0.30 -24.45
C GLN A 13 -15.00 -1.15 -24.91
N VAL A 14 -15.98 -1.78 -25.53
CA VAL A 14 -15.79 -3.07 -26.18
C VAL A 14 -15.34 -2.83 -27.63
N PRO A 15 -14.06 -3.05 -28.00
CA PRO A 15 -13.62 -2.92 -29.38
C PRO A 15 -14.20 -4.09 -30.18
N THR A 16 -15.09 -3.80 -31.13
CA THR A 16 -15.43 -4.77 -32.16
C THR A 16 -14.22 -4.96 -33.07
N ALA A 17 -13.55 -6.09 -32.93
CA ALA A 17 -12.47 -6.49 -33.81
C ALA A 17 -12.99 -6.60 -35.25
N LYS A 18 -12.66 -5.61 -36.09
CA LYS A 18 -12.72 -5.74 -37.55
C LYS A 18 -11.43 -6.37 -38.02
N CYS A 19 -11.56 -7.59 -38.52
CA CYS A 19 -10.54 -8.31 -39.25
C CYS A 19 -10.09 -7.48 -40.49
N SER A 20 -8.84 -7.03 -40.51
CA SER A 20 -8.19 -6.49 -41.71
C SER A 20 -6.85 -7.19 -41.89
N THR A 21 -6.68 -7.75 -43.11
CA THR A 21 -5.55 -8.51 -43.65
C THR A 21 -4.22 -7.74 -43.57
N PRO A 22 -3.08 -8.43 -43.40
CA PRO A 22 -1.77 -7.83 -43.26
C PRO A 22 -1.23 -7.28 -44.60
N ARG A 23 -0.71 -6.08 -44.59
CA ARG A 23 0.16 -5.55 -45.66
C ARG A 23 1.62 -5.92 -45.33
N GLU A 24 2.28 -6.53 -46.31
CA GLU A 24 3.72 -6.80 -46.28
C GLU A 24 4.53 -5.50 -46.31
N GLU A 25 5.51 -5.36 -45.42
CA GLU A 25 6.59 -4.36 -45.50
C GLU A 25 7.90 -5.01 -45.95
N PRO A 26 8.76 -4.28 -46.69
CA PRO A 26 9.98 -4.82 -47.28
C PRO A 26 11.16 -4.84 -46.27
N PRO A 27 12.20 -5.68 -46.51
CA PRO A 27 13.25 -5.96 -45.56
C PRO A 27 14.33 -4.88 -45.49
N VAL A 28 14.81 -4.58 -44.26
CA VAL A 28 15.94 -3.70 -43.94
C VAL A 28 17.22 -4.52 -43.83
N PRO A 29 18.37 -4.04 -44.37
CA PRO A 29 19.61 -4.81 -44.50
C PRO A 29 20.41 -4.92 -43.21
N ILE A 30 20.98 -6.12 -43.02
CA ILE A 30 21.92 -6.50 -41.95
C ILE A 30 23.28 -5.91 -42.22
N ARG A 31 23.87 -5.20 -41.24
CA ARG A 31 25.32 -4.87 -41.22
C ARG A 31 26.05 -5.77 -40.24
N HIS A 32 27.00 -6.51 -40.77
CA HIS A 32 28.03 -7.25 -40.06
C HIS A 32 29.10 -6.32 -39.47
N GLY A 33 29.57 -6.58 -38.26
CA GLY A 33 30.74 -5.98 -37.63
C GLY A 33 31.26 -6.86 -36.51
N THR A 34 32.12 -7.64 -36.82
CA THR A 34 33.50 -8.11 -36.52
C THR A 34 33.85 -8.35 -35.04
N LEU A 35 34.35 -9.58 -34.85
CA LEU A 35 35.02 -10.16 -33.66
C LEU A 35 36.30 -9.43 -33.25
N ALA A 36 36.61 -9.44 -31.95
CA ALA A 36 37.97 -9.61 -31.38
C ALA A 36 37.82 -10.04 -29.93
N ALA A 37 38.15 -11.26 -29.55
CA ALA A 37 39.43 -11.85 -29.10
C ALA A 37 39.71 -11.54 -27.61
N MET A 38 39.43 -12.50 -26.72
CA MET A 38 40.28 -13.55 -26.10
C MET A 38 41.37 -13.10 -25.11
N LEU A 39 41.17 -13.50 -23.81
CA LEU A 39 42.02 -14.21 -22.86
C LEU A 39 43.00 -13.41 -21.96
N PRO A 40 43.54 -13.98 -20.84
CA PRO A 40 43.16 -15.15 -20.07
C PRO A 40 43.15 -14.96 -18.50
N ALA A 41 42.81 -16.03 -17.82
CA ALA A 41 42.79 -16.22 -16.36
C ALA A 41 44.17 -16.15 -15.71
N ALA A 42 44.22 -15.69 -14.45
CA ALA A 42 45.33 -15.87 -13.53
C ALA A 42 44.84 -16.58 -12.24
N LEU A 43 45.42 -17.73 -12.00
CA LEU A 43 45.39 -18.54 -10.79
C LEU A 43 46.16 -17.86 -9.66
N LEU A 44 45.64 -17.86 -8.44
CA LEU A 44 46.40 -17.69 -7.22
C LEU A 44 46.03 -18.73 -6.15
N PRO A 45 46.97 -19.13 -5.29
CA PRO A 45 46.98 -20.42 -4.59
C PRO A 45 46.38 -20.39 -3.18
N SER A 46 45.96 -21.56 -2.72
CA SER A 46 45.48 -21.86 -1.35
C SER A 46 46.61 -21.93 -0.35
N PRO A 47 46.42 -21.51 0.90
CA PRO A 47 47.33 -21.89 2.01
C PRO A 47 46.81 -23.10 2.83
N PRO A 48 47.70 -23.74 3.61
CA PRO A 48 47.57 -25.13 4.06
C PRO A 48 46.83 -25.30 5.36
N GLY A 49 46.40 -26.54 5.61
CA GLY A 49 45.61 -27.00 6.72
C GLY A 49 46.27 -26.94 8.08
N ARG A 50 45.44 -26.95 9.12
CA ARG A 50 45.82 -27.33 10.48
C ARG A 50 44.84 -28.31 11.10
N LEU A 51 45.47 -29.23 11.80
CA LEU A 51 45.06 -30.46 12.43
C LEU A 51 43.87 -30.36 13.39
N LEU A 52 43.18 -31.48 13.42
CA LEU A 52 42.20 -31.94 14.40
C LEU A 52 42.75 -32.02 15.81
N ALA A 53 41.96 -31.54 16.77
CA ALA A 53 42.07 -31.98 18.18
C ALA A 53 40.68 -32.42 18.66
N SER A 54 40.58 -33.65 19.04
CA SER A 54 39.41 -34.34 19.61
C SER A 54 39.20 -33.91 21.06
N ILE A 55 37.96 -33.51 21.41
CA ILE A 55 37.50 -33.31 22.79
C ILE A 55 36.18 -34.08 23.00
N PRO A 56 35.95 -34.68 24.17
CA PRO A 56 35.00 -35.75 24.39
C PRO A 56 33.55 -35.27 24.60
N LEU A 57 32.61 -36.13 24.14
CA LEU A 57 31.17 -36.00 24.39
C LEU A 57 30.87 -36.06 25.90
N ARG A 58 30.21 -35.02 26.41
CA ARG A 58 29.34 -35.09 27.58
C ARG A 58 27.91 -34.82 27.19
N CYS A 59 27.08 -35.85 27.28
CA CYS A 59 25.63 -35.75 27.16
C CYS A 59 25.06 -34.95 28.35
N HIS A 60 24.56 -33.73 28.06
CA HIS A 60 23.58 -33.11 28.93
C HIS A 60 22.33 -32.93 28.09
N ALA A 61 21.18 -33.43 28.57
CA ALA A 61 19.88 -33.19 27.98
C ALA A 61 19.57 -31.69 28.01
N PRO A 62 19.16 -31.06 26.90
CA PRO A 62 18.74 -29.67 26.93
C PRO A 62 17.30 -29.61 27.44
N THR A 63 17.12 -28.88 28.53
CA THR A 63 15.84 -28.24 28.86
C THR A 63 15.46 -27.34 27.66
N GLN A 64 14.37 -27.66 26.98
CA GLN A 64 13.89 -26.90 25.88
C GLN A 64 13.47 -25.50 26.38
N GLN A 65 14.30 -24.50 26.11
CA GLN A 65 13.83 -23.11 26.04
C GLN A 65 12.97 -22.96 24.78
N PRO A 66 11.86 -22.20 24.83
CA PRO A 66 11.06 -21.93 23.62
C PRO A 66 11.96 -21.28 22.57
N SER A 67 11.91 -21.79 21.35
CA SER A 67 12.80 -21.41 20.26
C SER A 67 12.65 -19.90 19.95
N THR A 68 13.78 -19.20 19.89
CA THR A 68 13.91 -17.80 19.46
C THR A 68 13.23 -17.51 18.11
N ALA A 69 13.08 -18.51 17.24
CA ALA A 69 12.38 -18.43 15.96
C ALA A 69 10.88 -18.11 16.07
N ALA A 70 10.19 -18.57 17.13
CA ALA A 70 8.75 -18.29 17.30
C ALA A 70 8.49 -16.85 17.78
N ALA A 71 9.41 -16.25 18.53
CA ALA A 71 9.31 -14.84 18.94
C ALA A 71 9.61 -13.91 17.76
N ALA A 72 10.58 -14.27 16.91
CA ALA A 72 10.97 -13.49 15.73
C ALA A 72 9.86 -13.37 14.66
N ALA A 73 8.91 -14.29 14.63
CA ALA A 73 7.80 -14.30 13.64
C ALA A 73 6.48 -13.73 14.17
N ARG A 74 6.47 -13.12 15.35
CA ARG A 74 5.24 -12.60 15.97
C ARG A 74 4.59 -11.53 15.09
N GLY A 75 3.32 -11.72 14.76
CA GLY A 75 2.54 -10.82 13.91
C GLY A 75 2.71 -11.03 12.41
N LEU A 76 3.70 -11.77 11.94
CA LEU A 76 3.96 -12.00 10.51
C LEU A 76 2.85 -12.83 9.85
N LEU A 77 2.33 -12.35 8.70
CA LEU A 77 1.31 -13.03 7.90
C LEU A 77 1.79 -13.42 6.50
N LEU A 78 2.55 -12.54 5.83
CA LEU A 78 2.96 -12.74 4.44
C LEU A 78 4.32 -12.11 4.18
N GLY A 79 5.32 -12.92 3.85
CA GLY A 79 6.68 -12.49 3.50
C GLY A 79 6.78 -11.90 2.10
N GLY A 80 7.73 -10.97 1.87
CA GLY A 80 8.02 -10.40 0.56
C GLY A 80 6.92 -9.52 -0.02
N ALA A 81 6.02 -8.99 0.80
CA ALA A 81 4.85 -8.21 0.41
C ALA A 81 4.83 -6.85 1.09
N ARG A 82 4.26 -5.84 0.40
CA ARG A 82 4.20 -4.44 0.86
C ARG A 82 2.80 -3.86 0.69
N SER A 83 2.52 -2.74 1.36
CA SER A 83 1.31 -1.92 1.16
C SER A 83 0.01 -2.72 1.25
N PRO A 84 -0.34 -3.29 2.40
CA PRO A 84 -1.55 -4.11 2.55
C PRO A 84 -2.81 -3.28 2.38
N VAL A 85 -3.76 -3.81 1.60
CA VAL A 85 -5.14 -3.35 1.50
C VAL A 85 -6.06 -4.53 1.76
N VAL A 86 -6.67 -4.55 2.93
CA VAL A 86 -7.48 -5.69 3.39
C VAL A 86 -8.95 -5.30 3.40
N LYS A 87 -9.78 -6.15 2.81
CA LYS A 87 -11.24 -6.01 2.87
C LYS A 87 -11.90 -7.35 3.19
N ARG A 88 -12.91 -7.29 4.04
CA ARG A 88 -13.80 -8.41 4.29
C ARG A 88 -14.87 -8.44 3.22
N VAL A 89 -15.06 -9.58 2.61
CA VAL A 89 -16.13 -9.78 1.62
C VAL A 89 -17.47 -9.93 2.37
N PRO A 90 -18.52 -9.20 1.98
CA PRO A 90 -19.85 -9.36 2.58
C PRO A 90 -20.36 -10.80 2.48
N ASP A 91 -21.34 -11.13 3.31
CA ASP A 91 -22.06 -12.42 3.30
C ASP A 91 -21.18 -13.67 3.52
N GLY A 92 -20.08 -13.53 4.27
CA GLY A 92 -19.21 -14.65 4.64
C GLY A 92 -18.25 -15.08 3.54
N GLY A 93 -18.06 -14.29 2.49
CA GLY A 93 -17.17 -14.57 1.36
C GLY A 93 -15.68 -14.56 1.69
N GLY A 94 -15.28 -14.48 2.97
CA GLY A 94 -13.88 -14.46 3.39
C GLY A 94 -13.25 -13.07 3.34
N TRP A 95 -11.94 -13.03 3.06
CA TRP A 95 -11.11 -11.83 3.08
C TRP A 95 -10.26 -11.74 1.82
N LEU A 96 -10.07 -10.52 1.33
CA LEU A 96 -9.21 -10.18 0.22
C LEU A 96 -8.08 -9.27 0.71
N LEU A 97 -6.85 -9.56 0.31
CA LEU A 97 -5.66 -8.76 0.56
C LEU A 97 -5.00 -8.44 -0.77
N TRP A 98 -5.16 -7.20 -1.23
CA TRP A 98 -4.32 -6.67 -2.29
C TRP A 98 -3.05 -6.12 -1.67
N HIS A 99 -1.92 -6.45 -2.28
CA HIS A 99 -0.62 -6.02 -1.78
C HIS A 99 0.34 -5.78 -2.95
N GLN A 100 1.37 -5.02 -2.71
CA GLN A 100 2.43 -4.84 -3.68
C GLN A 100 3.39 -6.03 -3.64
N SER A 101 3.69 -6.60 -4.81
CA SER A 101 4.70 -7.63 -5.03
C SER A 101 5.59 -7.22 -6.22
N GLY A 102 6.81 -6.79 -5.93
CA GLY A 102 7.64 -6.09 -6.94
C GLY A 102 6.94 -4.83 -7.46
N PRO A 103 6.85 -4.61 -8.78
CA PRO A 103 6.24 -3.41 -9.36
C PRO A 103 4.70 -3.51 -9.49
N ARG A 104 4.06 -4.58 -9.09
CA ARG A 104 2.69 -4.94 -9.40
C ARG A 104 1.80 -5.12 -8.18
N VAL A 105 0.49 -5.09 -8.40
CA VAL A 105 -0.51 -5.48 -7.40
C VAL A 105 -0.74 -6.98 -7.49
N ALA A 106 -0.62 -7.67 -6.36
CA ALA A 106 -0.97 -9.08 -6.18
C ALA A 106 -2.20 -9.20 -5.27
N LEU A 107 -2.88 -10.34 -5.30
CA LEU A 107 -4.05 -10.64 -4.48
C LEU A 107 -3.87 -11.97 -3.77
N SER A 108 -4.02 -11.97 -2.46
CA SER A 108 -4.15 -13.15 -1.61
C SER A 108 -5.54 -13.22 -0.99
N THR A 109 -6.00 -14.41 -0.68
CA THR A 109 -7.33 -14.65 -0.09
C THR A 109 -7.21 -15.36 1.25
N SER A 110 -8.19 -15.17 2.13
CA SER A 110 -8.24 -15.81 3.44
C SER A 110 -9.68 -16.06 3.87
N MET A 111 -9.91 -17.06 4.71
CA MET A 111 -11.22 -17.29 5.34
C MET A 111 -11.35 -16.59 6.69
N ASP A 112 -10.23 -16.32 7.37
CA ASP A 112 -10.20 -15.78 8.74
C ASP A 112 -9.48 -14.41 8.85
N GLY A 113 -8.83 -13.95 7.77
CA GLY A 113 -8.01 -12.75 7.75
C GLY A 113 -6.64 -12.92 8.44
N LEU A 114 -6.26 -14.15 8.79
CA LEU A 114 -5.02 -14.50 9.46
C LEU A 114 -4.14 -15.42 8.62
N ARG A 115 -4.71 -16.45 8.01
CA ARG A 115 -4.02 -17.36 7.11
C ARG A 115 -4.32 -17.00 5.67
N TRP A 116 -3.29 -16.62 4.93
CA TRP A 116 -3.42 -16.13 3.57
C TRP A 116 -2.92 -17.14 2.55
N SER A 117 -3.66 -17.29 1.45
CA SER A 117 -3.23 -18.10 0.31
C SER A 117 -1.98 -17.50 -0.34
N ALA A 118 -1.25 -18.33 -1.09
CA ALA A 118 -0.33 -17.78 -2.09
C ALA A 118 -1.07 -16.81 -3.03
N PRO A 119 -0.37 -15.81 -3.60
CA PRO A 119 -0.98 -14.87 -4.53
C PRO A 119 -1.66 -15.58 -5.71
N VAL A 120 -2.85 -15.09 -6.08
CA VAL A 120 -3.60 -15.63 -7.23
C VAL A 120 -2.95 -15.22 -8.54
N SER A 121 -3.10 -16.05 -9.58
CA SER A 121 -2.62 -15.75 -10.92
C SER A 121 -3.80 -15.68 -11.90
N PRO A 122 -3.79 -14.75 -12.89
CA PRO A 122 -2.79 -13.68 -13.11
C PRO A 122 -2.85 -12.58 -12.05
N ASP A 123 -1.79 -11.76 -11.99
CA ASP A 123 -1.74 -10.61 -11.11
C ASP A 123 -2.84 -9.60 -11.46
N PRO A 124 -3.53 -9.02 -10.46
CA PRO A 124 -4.66 -8.12 -10.67
C PRO A 124 -4.35 -6.84 -11.48
N LEU A 125 -3.21 -6.19 -11.21
CA LEU A 125 -2.83 -4.96 -11.89
C LEU A 125 -1.31 -4.92 -12.08
N LEU A 126 -0.89 -4.73 -13.33
CA LEU A 126 0.50 -4.56 -13.75
C LEU A 126 0.75 -3.10 -14.12
N PRO A 127 2.01 -2.61 -14.12
CA PRO A 127 2.38 -1.38 -14.81
C PRO A 127 1.91 -1.42 -16.27
N THR A 128 1.60 -0.25 -16.85
CA THR A 128 1.22 -0.15 -18.26
C THR A 128 2.43 0.01 -19.16
N GLU A 129 2.29 -0.43 -20.41
CA GLU A 129 3.30 -0.20 -21.46
C GLU A 129 3.06 1.15 -22.19
N ASP A 130 1.99 1.85 -21.88
CA ASP A 130 1.67 3.15 -22.46
C ASP A 130 2.64 4.21 -21.96
N TRP A 131 3.62 4.59 -22.76
CA TRP A 131 4.77 5.43 -22.41
C TRP A 131 4.40 6.80 -21.80
N TRP A 132 3.19 7.29 -22.08
CA TRP A 132 2.67 8.57 -21.56
C TRP A 132 2.00 8.45 -20.19
N ALA A 133 1.73 7.24 -19.73
CA ALA A 133 0.99 7.01 -18.50
C ALA A 133 1.86 7.22 -17.25
N PHE A 134 1.21 7.60 -16.15
CA PHE A 134 1.87 7.86 -14.88
C PHE A 134 2.32 6.60 -14.13
N ASP A 135 1.92 5.41 -14.56
CA ASP A 135 2.09 4.14 -13.84
C ASP A 135 2.86 3.07 -14.65
N THR A 136 3.87 3.52 -15.39
CA THR A 136 4.69 2.67 -16.27
C THR A 136 5.74 1.86 -15.52
N ALA A 137 6.26 2.35 -14.39
CA ALA A 137 7.29 1.64 -13.62
C ALA A 137 6.72 0.81 -12.48
N SER A 138 5.74 1.31 -11.75
CA SER A 138 5.12 0.56 -10.67
C SER A 138 3.67 0.95 -10.39
N VAL A 139 2.92 -0.02 -9.88
CA VAL A 139 1.57 0.14 -9.33
C VAL A 139 1.54 -0.40 -7.91
N ARG A 140 1.07 0.43 -6.96
CA ARG A 140 1.00 0.11 -5.54
C ARG A 140 -0.43 0.29 -5.04
N PRO A 141 -1.09 -0.77 -4.51
CA PRO A 141 -2.45 -0.64 -3.99
C PRO A 141 -2.46 0.32 -2.80
N SER A 142 -3.50 1.12 -2.70
CA SER A 142 -3.64 2.07 -1.61
C SER A 142 -4.93 1.85 -0.84
N ASP A 143 -6.07 1.78 -1.51
CA ASP A 143 -7.35 1.45 -0.88
C ASP A 143 -8.30 0.77 -1.87
N VAL A 144 -9.26 0.02 -1.35
CA VAL A 144 -10.35 -0.55 -2.13
C VAL A 144 -11.68 -0.17 -1.50
N LEU A 145 -12.55 0.49 -2.26
CA LEU A 145 -13.94 0.68 -1.89
C LEU A 145 -14.81 -0.41 -2.53
N LEU A 146 -15.76 -0.91 -1.75
CA LEU A 146 -16.80 -1.78 -2.25
C LEU A 146 -18.08 -0.95 -2.39
N ILE A 147 -18.48 -0.65 -3.61
CA ILE A 147 -19.66 0.15 -3.91
C ILE A 147 -20.80 -0.79 -4.31
N SER A 148 -21.81 -0.86 -3.46
CA SER A 148 -23.02 -1.63 -3.73
C SER A 148 -24.08 -0.73 -4.32
N GLY A 149 -24.57 -1.07 -5.51
CA GLY A 149 -25.69 -0.34 -6.14
C GLY A 149 -27.04 -0.61 -5.44
N PRO A 150 -28.06 0.22 -5.65
CA PRO A 150 -29.40 0.05 -5.08
C PRO A 150 -30.07 -1.28 -5.49
N ALA A 151 -29.60 -1.93 -6.54
CA ALA A 151 -30.03 -3.27 -6.95
C ALA A 151 -29.47 -4.40 -6.07
N ALA A 152 -28.44 -4.16 -5.26
CA ALA A 152 -27.87 -5.16 -4.35
C ALA A 152 -28.84 -5.54 -3.23
N SER A 153 -29.85 -4.73 -2.95
CA SER A 153 -30.93 -5.04 -2.01
C SER A 153 -31.99 -6.03 -2.56
N SER A 154 -31.96 -6.33 -3.86
CA SER A 154 -32.86 -7.33 -4.44
C SER A 154 -32.25 -8.73 -4.33
N ARG A 155 -33.01 -9.67 -3.72
CA ARG A 155 -32.61 -11.07 -3.60
C ARG A 155 -32.28 -11.79 -4.94
N ARG A 156 -32.51 -11.15 -6.09
CA ARG A 156 -32.27 -11.70 -7.43
C ARG A 156 -30.85 -11.49 -7.97
N PHE A 157 -30.10 -10.50 -7.44
CA PHE A 157 -28.73 -10.20 -7.91
C PHE A 157 -27.83 -9.85 -6.71
N PRO A 158 -27.38 -10.83 -5.93
CA PRO A 158 -26.51 -10.57 -4.76
C PRO A 158 -25.11 -10.05 -5.13
N SER A 159 -24.74 -9.97 -6.43
CA SER A 159 -23.39 -9.71 -6.91
C SER A 159 -23.22 -8.41 -7.69
N SER A 160 -24.00 -7.36 -7.41
CA SER A 160 -23.84 -6.07 -8.09
C SER A 160 -22.90 -5.09 -7.38
N ALA A 161 -22.03 -5.59 -6.52
CA ALA A 161 -20.98 -4.77 -5.91
C ALA A 161 -19.83 -4.58 -6.90
N VAL A 162 -19.33 -3.34 -6.99
CA VAL A 162 -18.18 -2.98 -7.81
C VAL A 162 -17.05 -2.56 -6.88
N TYR A 163 -15.86 -3.17 -7.09
CA TYR A 163 -14.65 -2.81 -6.37
C TYR A 163 -13.96 -1.63 -7.08
N TRP A 164 -13.57 -0.63 -6.32
CA TRP A 164 -12.81 0.53 -6.76
C TRP A 164 -11.45 0.52 -6.09
N LEU A 165 -10.40 0.20 -6.82
CA LEU A 165 -9.03 0.22 -6.34
C LEU A 165 -8.41 1.59 -6.61
N TYR A 166 -8.17 2.35 -5.56
CA TYR A 166 -7.29 3.51 -5.60
C TYR A 166 -5.85 3.03 -5.39
N TYR A 167 -4.96 3.45 -6.27
CA TYR A 167 -3.57 3.02 -6.25
C TYR A 167 -2.62 4.20 -6.48
N THR A 168 -1.35 3.99 -6.19
CA THR A 168 -0.28 4.90 -6.54
C THR A 168 0.47 4.31 -7.72
N GLY A 169 0.55 5.05 -8.81
CA GLY A 169 1.40 4.74 -9.95
C GLY A 169 2.65 5.59 -9.94
N SER A 170 3.77 5.09 -10.49
CA SER A 170 5.00 5.83 -10.65
C SER A 170 5.69 5.52 -11.97
N THR A 171 6.51 6.46 -12.42
CA THR A 171 7.45 6.31 -13.54
C THR A 171 8.86 5.98 -13.04
N ASP A 172 9.81 5.75 -13.96
CA ASP A 172 11.22 5.49 -13.63
C ASP A 172 12.04 6.77 -13.34
N GLU A 173 11.43 7.94 -13.51
CA GLU A 173 12.11 9.21 -13.24
C GLU A 173 12.46 9.34 -11.75
N ARG A 174 13.54 10.07 -11.45
CA ARG A 174 14.04 10.31 -10.10
C ARG A 174 14.29 11.79 -9.86
N PHE A 175 13.86 12.28 -8.69
CA PHE A 175 14.12 13.66 -8.26
C PHE A 175 15.39 13.81 -7.42
N GLY A 176 16.02 12.70 -6.97
CA GLY A 176 17.17 12.73 -6.07
C GLY A 176 16.80 13.13 -4.64
N SER A 177 15.59 12.86 -4.21
CA SER A 177 15.12 13.14 -2.85
C SER A 177 15.67 12.12 -1.85
N PRO A 178 16.06 12.53 -0.63
CA PRO A 178 16.41 11.59 0.44
C PRO A 178 15.19 10.81 0.97
N PHE A 179 13.98 11.22 0.62
CA PHE A 179 12.74 10.56 1.01
C PHE A 179 12.26 9.67 -0.14
N PRO A 180 12.20 8.33 0.03
CA PRO A 180 11.89 7.40 -1.05
C PRO A 180 10.55 7.67 -1.76
N ASP A 181 9.51 8.03 -1.00
CA ASP A 181 8.18 8.35 -1.56
C ASP A 181 8.13 9.70 -2.30
N ALA A 182 9.12 10.57 -2.11
CA ALA A 182 9.25 11.86 -2.78
C ALA A 182 10.38 11.86 -3.83
N ASP A 183 11.01 10.71 -4.07
CA ASP A 183 12.11 10.59 -5.04
C ASP A 183 11.62 10.32 -6.46
N VAL A 184 10.41 9.81 -6.63
CA VAL A 184 9.81 9.51 -7.93
C VAL A 184 8.53 10.30 -8.14
N PRO A 185 8.22 10.71 -9.38
CA PRO A 185 6.89 11.19 -9.73
C PRO A 185 5.88 10.08 -9.45
N ALA A 186 5.01 10.31 -8.49
CA ALA A 186 4.01 9.32 -8.09
C ALA A 186 2.65 10.02 -7.97
N LEU A 187 1.64 9.46 -8.64
CA LEU A 187 0.32 10.04 -8.75
C LEU A 187 -0.78 9.01 -8.42
N PRO A 188 -1.98 9.49 -8.04
CA PRO A 188 -3.10 8.63 -7.72
C PRO A 188 -3.83 8.15 -8.96
N GLY A 189 -4.12 6.85 -9.01
CA GLY A 189 -4.92 6.20 -10.05
C GLY A 189 -6.15 5.50 -9.50
N LEU A 190 -7.06 5.14 -10.41
CA LEU A 190 -8.25 4.36 -10.14
C LEU A 190 -8.36 3.19 -11.11
N ALA A 191 -8.66 2.02 -10.59
CA ALA A 191 -9.11 0.89 -11.39
C ALA A 191 -10.39 0.30 -10.79
N ILE A 192 -11.22 -0.30 -11.61
CA ILE A 192 -12.49 -0.89 -11.20
C ILE A 192 -12.55 -2.37 -11.54
N SER A 193 -13.28 -3.14 -10.73
CA SER A 193 -13.45 -4.58 -10.90
C SER A 193 -14.83 -5.03 -10.42
N GLN A 194 -15.38 -6.10 -11.01
CA GLN A 194 -16.58 -6.77 -10.54
C GLN A 194 -16.30 -7.89 -9.54
N ASP A 195 -15.08 -8.44 -9.56
CA ASP A 195 -14.70 -9.62 -8.79
C ASP A 195 -13.48 -9.39 -7.86
N GLY A 196 -12.87 -8.20 -7.91
CA GLY A 196 -11.67 -7.86 -7.17
C GLY A 196 -10.38 -8.49 -7.73
N ARG A 197 -10.46 -9.17 -8.89
CA ARG A 197 -9.35 -9.88 -9.55
C ARG A 197 -9.00 -9.29 -10.91
N HIS A 198 -9.99 -9.01 -11.74
CA HIS A 198 -9.81 -8.46 -13.08
C HIS A 198 -10.14 -6.96 -13.02
N TRP A 199 -9.16 -6.14 -13.33
CA TRP A 199 -9.24 -4.69 -13.15
C TRP A 199 -9.13 -3.95 -14.47
N ALA A 200 -9.96 -2.91 -14.64
CA ALA A 200 -9.88 -1.94 -15.72
C ALA A 200 -9.52 -0.57 -15.14
N ARG A 201 -8.50 0.08 -15.71
CA ARG A 201 -8.13 1.45 -15.34
C ARG A 201 -9.22 2.42 -15.73
N ILE A 202 -9.41 3.43 -14.90
CA ILE A 202 -10.26 4.58 -15.17
C ILE A 202 -9.34 5.80 -15.27
N GLU A 203 -9.33 6.43 -16.43
CA GLU A 203 -8.57 7.66 -16.64
C GLU A 203 -9.18 8.82 -15.85
N GLY A 204 -8.32 9.55 -15.15
CA GLY A 204 -8.65 10.78 -14.46
C GLY A 204 -8.56 12.00 -15.36
N ASP A 205 -8.61 13.19 -14.77
CA ASP A 205 -8.58 14.44 -15.51
C ASP A 205 -7.14 14.87 -15.94
N HIS A 206 -6.09 14.25 -15.40
CA HIS A 206 -4.71 14.56 -15.77
C HIS A 206 -4.32 13.84 -17.08
N HIS A 207 -3.53 14.52 -17.95
CA HIS A 207 -3.16 14.01 -19.28
C HIS A 207 -2.45 12.66 -19.28
N THR A 208 -1.82 12.26 -18.17
CA THR A 208 -1.21 10.94 -18.00
C THR A 208 -2.18 9.86 -17.53
N GLY A 209 -3.48 10.14 -17.46
CA GLY A 209 -4.50 9.25 -16.94
C GLY A 209 -4.61 9.21 -15.42
N ALA A 210 -3.74 9.90 -14.65
CA ALA A 210 -3.87 10.05 -13.21
C ALA A 210 -5.14 10.82 -12.82
N LEU A 211 -5.65 10.57 -11.61
CA LEU A 211 -6.86 11.25 -11.12
C LEU A 211 -6.65 12.77 -11.00
N PHE A 212 -5.49 13.19 -10.53
CA PHE A 212 -5.04 14.57 -10.43
C PHE A 212 -3.54 14.61 -10.14
N SER A 213 -2.94 15.79 -10.26
CA SER A 213 -1.49 16.01 -10.08
C SER A 213 -1.20 17.03 -8.98
N VAL A 214 0.08 17.26 -8.69
CA VAL A 214 0.58 18.30 -7.78
C VAL A 214 0.27 19.69 -8.30
N ALA A 215 0.30 19.89 -9.63
CA ALA A 215 -0.07 21.11 -10.32
C ALA A 215 -1.07 20.82 -11.43
N GLU A 216 -1.76 21.85 -11.92
CA GLU A 216 -2.52 21.76 -13.17
C GLU A 216 -1.55 21.73 -14.37
N ASP A 217 -1.99 21.16 -15.50
CA ASP A 217 -1.17 21.02 -16.70
C ASP A 217 -0.60 22.37 -17.16
N GLY A 218 0.73 22.43 -17.23
CA GLY A 218 1.44 23.64 -17.66
C GLY A 218 1.61 24.72 -16.58
N GLU A 219 1.19 24.45 -15.34
CA GLU A 219 1.41 25.34 -14.21
C GLU A 219 2.52 24.83 -13.28
N GLU A 220 3.24 25.77 -12.66
CA GLU A 220 4.13 25.42 -11.56
C GLU A 220 3.32 24.95 -10.33
N PRO A 221 3.83 23.95 -9.55
CA PRO A 221 3.16 23.51 -8.34
C PRO A 221 2.88 24.67 -7.39
N ARG A 222 1.61 24.81 -7.00
CA ARG A 222 1.17 25.82 -6.05
C ARG A 222 0.73 25.13 -4.76
N GLY A 223 1.11 25.70 -3.63
CA GLY A 223 0.77 25.15 -2.32
C GLY A 223 1.88 24.28 -1.75
N TRP A 224 1.49 23.29 -0.99
CA TRP A 224 2.43 22.46 -0.25
C TRP A 224 2.75 21.13 -0.98
N GLU A 225 1.88 20.66 -1.85
CA GLU A 225 2.14 19.47 -2.67
C GLU A 225 3.07 19.83 -3.83
N THR A 226 4.31 19.38 -3.78
CA THR A 226 5.31 19.82 -4.76
C THR A 226 5.91 18.70 -5.60
N ARG A 227 5.86 17.45 -5.14
CA ARG A 227 6.56 16.36 -5.82
C ARG A 227 5.69 15.17 -6.19
N CYS A 228 4.79 14.77 -5.31
CA CYS A 228 4.04 13.53 -5.46
C CYS A 228 2.69 13.60 -4.74
N ILE A 229 1.78 12.74 -5.12
CA ILE A 229 0.53 12.47 -4.40
C ILE A 229 0.43 10.95 -4.23
N VAL A 230 0.65 10.49 -3.02
CA VAL A 230 0.92 9.08 -2.72
C VAL A 230 -0.08 8.51 -1.71
N ALA A 231 -0.32 7.22 -1.82
CA ALA A 231 -1.17 6.43 -0.93
C ALA A 231 -2.59 7.01 -0.77
N PRO A 232 -3.34 7.18 -1.86
CA PRO A 232 -4.73 7.67 -1.80
C PRO A 232 -5.62 6.67 -1.05
N LYS A 233 -6.09 7.05 0.13
CA LYS A 233 -7.03 6.29 0.96
C LYS A 233 -8.38 6.97 0.91
N VAL A 234 -9.46 6.25 0.61
CA VAL A 234 -10.75 6.86 0.33
C VAL A 234 -11.84 6.36 1.27
N VAL A 235 -12.54 7.30 1.88
CA VAL A 235 -13.74 7.03 2.70
C VAL A 235 -14.96 7.61 2.01
N MET A 236 -15.98 6.79 1.83
CA MET A 236 -17.31 7.24 1.46
C MET A 236 -18.06 7.66 2.73
N HIS A 237 -18.27 8.96 2.92
CA HIS A 237 -19.03 9.49 4.04
C HIS A 237 -20.53 9.32 3.81
N ALA A 238 -20.98 9.69 2.62
CA ALA A 238 -22.35 9.58 2.13
C ALA A 238 -22.34 9.49 0.62
N ASP A 239 -23.49 9.25 0.01
CA ASP A 239 -23.64 9.31 -1.44
C ASP A 239 -23.27 10.71 -1.97
N GLY A 240 -22.33 10.77 -2.89
CA GLY A 240 -21.77 12.03 -3.40
C GLY A 240 -20.87 12.81 -2.43
N ASP A 241 -20.39 12.19 -1.35
CA ASP A 241 -19.33 12.74 -0.48
C ASP A 241 -18.23 11.70 -0.24
N LEU A 242 -17.27 11.64 -1.18
CA LEU A 242 -16.06 10.85 -1.06
C LEU A 242 -14.90 11.75 -0.60
N ARG A 243 -14.06 11.20 0.27
CA ARG A 243 -12.93 11.88 0.89
C ARG A 243 -11.68 11.05 0.70
N MET A 244 -10.69 11.60 0.02
CA MET A 244 -9.39 10.97 -0.20
C MET A 244 -8.35 11.62 0.70
N TYR A 245 -7.72 10.80 1.53
CA TYR A 245 -6.54 11.18 2.30
C TYR A 245 -5.32 10.64 1.58
N TYR A 246 -4.34 11.50 1.36
CA TYR A 246 -3.09 11.18 0.66
C TYR A 246 -1.93 11.87 1.37
N HIS A 247 -0.71 11.49 1.11
CA HIS A 247 0.42 12.26 1.55
C HIS A 247 1.20 12.84 0.38
N SER A 248 1.87 13.94 0.65
CA SER A 248 2.77 14.61 -0.26
C SER A 248 3.93 15.22 0.54
N PHE A 249 4.96 15.65 -0.17
CA PHE A 249 6.12 16.29 0.41
C PHE A 249 5.97 17.83 0.32
N ASP A 250 6.15 18.48 1.46
CA ASP A 250 6.13 19.94 1.58
C ASP A 250 7.57 20.47 1.57
N GLU A 251 7.97 21.13 0.50
CA GLU A 251 9.31 21.71 0.38
C GLU A 251 9.58 22.86 1.35
N THR A 252 8.53 23.54 1.81
CA THR A 252 8.69 24.64 2.78
C THR A 252 9.11 24.12 4.16
N SER A 253 8.44 23.08 4.63
CA SER A 253 8.77 22.42 5.90
C SER A 253 9.83 21.32 5.76
N GLN A 254 10.17 20.88 4.53
CA GLN A 254 11.00 19.73 4.22
C GLN A 254 10.50 18.43 4.87
N ARG A 255 9.19 18.25 4.96
CA ARG A 255 8.55 17.13 5.65
C ARG A 255 7.34 16.63 4.89
N PRO A 256 7.06 15.32 4.92
CA PRO A 256 5.80 14.81 4.44
C PRO A 256 4.64 15.20 5.37
N ALA A 257 3.48 15.45 4.76
CA ALA A 257 2.23 15.76 5.45
C ALA A 257 1.06 15.05 4.78
N ILE A 258 -0.06 14.89 5.49
CA ILE A 258 -1.28 14.27 4.97
C ILE A 258 -2.26 15.37 4.55
N GLY A 259 -2.73 15.26 3.32
CA GLY A 259 -3.73 16.12 2.70
C GLY A 259 -5.08 15.44 2.52
N LEU A 260 -6.05 16.25 2.16
CA LEU A 260 -7.43 15.84 1.88
C LEU A 260 -7.87 16.38 0.52
N ALA A 261 -8.47 15.51 -0.29
CA ALA A 261 -9.27 15.90 -1.44
C ALA A 261 -10.70 15.38 -1.31
N ARG A 262 -11.65 16.06 -1.94
CA ARG A 262 -13.07 15.68 -1.95
C ARG A 262 -13.55 15.44 -3.36
N SER A 263 -14.46 14.48 -3.50
CA SER A 263 -15.10 14.15 -4.77
C SER A 263 -16.58 13.82 -4.58
N ARG A 264 -17.36 13.99 -5.65
CA ARG A 264 -18.75 13.54 -5.72
C ARG A 264 -18.90 12.22 -6.47
N ASP A 265 -18.00 11.94 -7.39
CA ASP A 265 -18.05 10.81 -8.30
C ASP A 265 -16.89 9.82 -8.12
N GLY A 266 -15.88 10.17 -7.30
CA GLY A 266 -14.69 9.35 -7.06
C GLY A 266 -13.63 9.39 -8.16
N ILE A 267 -13.85 10.17 -9.22
CA ILE A 267 -12.95 10.36 -10.36
C ILE A 267 -12.37 11.77 -10.36
N ARG A 268 -13.25 12.79 -10.24
CA ARG A 268 -12.87 14.20 -10.18
C ARG A 268 -12.68 14.64 -8.74
N TRP A 269 -11.48 15.11 -8.41
CA TRP A 269 -11.10 15.43 -7.05
C TRP A 269 -10.73 16.91 -6.91
N LYS A 270 -11.19 17.51 -5.82
CA LYS A 270 -10.80 18.86 -5.42
C LYS A 270 -9.96 18.80 -4.16
N LYS A 271 -8.70 19.21 -4.22
CA LYS A 271 -7.79 19.32 -3.08
C LYS A 271 -8.32 20.38 -2.10
N THR A 272 -8.25 20.10 -0.79
CA THR A 272 -8.74 21.00 0.26
C THR A 272 -7.63 21.49 1.20
N GLY A 273 -6.42 20.92 1.09
CA GLY A 273 -5.27 21.28 1.89
C GLY A 273 -4.82 20.21 2.88
N LYS A 274 -3.86 20.53 3.72
CA LYS A 274 -3.32 19.65 4.75
C LYS A 274 -4.34 19.41 5.87
N VAL A 275 -4.35 18.19 6.42
CA VAL A 275 -5.17 17.81 7.58
C VAL A 275 -4.35 17.29 8.75
N LEU A 276 -3.14 16.79 8.50
CA LEU A 276 -2.20 16.37 9.53
C LEU A 276 -0.77 16.69 9.08
N GLU A 277 -0.02 17.35 9.94
CA GLU A 277 1.38 17.73 9.73
C GLU A 277 2.27 17.04 10.76
N ALA A 278 3.60 17.20 10.59
CA ALA A 278 4.60 16.73 11.53
C ALA A 278 4.27 17.12 12.98
N GLY A 279 4.65 16.24 13.91
CA GLY A 279 4.50 16.47 15.34
C GLY A 279 5.50 17.49 15.85
N ARG A 280 5.44 17.72 17.16
CA ARG A 280 6.40 18.61 17.86
C ARG A 280 7.79 17.96 17.92
N ALA A 281 8.81 18.76 18.15
CA ALA A 281 10.16 18.27 18.38
C ALA A 281 10.20 17.23 19.52
N GLY A 282 10.89 16.12 19.32
CA GLY A 282 10.98 14.98 20.23
C GLY A 282 9.80 14.02 20.18
N SER A 283 8.80 14.22 19.31
CA SER A 283 7.73 13.23 19.09
C SER A 283 8.14 12.19 18.06
N PHE A 284 7.46 11.02 18.06
CA PHE A 284 7.70 9.92 17.13
C PHE A 284 7.42 10.28 15.66
N ASP A 285 6.82 11.43 15.41
CA ASP A 285 6.42 11.91 14.08
C ASP A 285 6.94 13.34 13.80
N GLU A 286 8.02 13.75 14.47
CA GLU A 286 8.57 15.10 14.31
C GLU A 286 9.13 15.36 12.92
N CYS A 287 9.61 14.34 12.20
CA CYS A 287 10.11 14.47 10.83
C CYS A 287 9.04 14.31 9.76
N GLY A 288 7.79 14.08 10.14
CA GLY A 288 6.66 14.06 9.21
C GLY A 288 5.69 12.91 9.41
N VAL A 289 4.59 13.01 8.69
CA VAL A 289 3.50 12.02 8.69
C VAL A 289 3.13 11.62 7.28
N ARG A 290 2.83 10.32 7.09
CA ARG A 290 2.49 9.76 5.77
C ARG A 290 1.60 8.52 5.88
N HIS A 291 1.13 7.98 4.76
CA HIS A 291 0.32 6.75 4.67
C HIS A 291 -0.91 6.73 5.61
N GLY A 292 -1.61 7.86 5.73
CA GLY A 292 -2.80 7.96 6.59
C GLY A 292 -3.96 7.12 6.09
N HIS A 293 -4.35 6.07 6.81
CA HIS A 293 -5.56 5.28 6.54
C HIS A 293 -6.68 5.67 7.48
N VAL A 294 -7.81 6.08 6.92
CA VAL A 294 -8.95 6.60 7.67
C VAL A 294 -10.13 5.64 7.61
N VAL A 295 -10.73 5.39 8.75
CA VAL A 295 -11.98 4.64 8.88
C VAL A 295 -12.98 5.41 9.71
N ARG A 296 -14.29 5.19 9.47
CA ARG A 296 -15.33 5.70 10.34
C ARG A 296 -15.58 4.70 11.46
N ASP A 297 -15.32 5.09 12.70
CA ASP A 297 -15.66 4.29 13.88
C ASP A 297 -17.18 4.22 14.03
N ARG A 298 -17.73 3.02 13.79
CA ARG A 298 -19.20 2.80 13.80
C ARG A 298 -19.79 2.98 15.20
N ALA A 299 -19.00 2.70 16.25
CA ALA A 299 -19.48 2.78 17.62
C ALA A 299 -19.49 4.23 18.15
N ALA A 300 -18.42 4.98 17.88
CA ALA A 300 -18.27 6.36 18.34
C ALA A 300 -18.79 7.41 17.34
N GLY A 301 -19.04 7.02 16.07
CA GLY A 301 -19.54 7.93 15.04
C GLY A 301 -18.51 8.91 14.50
N ARG A 302 -17.26 8.85 14.97
CA ARG A 302 -16.14 9.72 14.62
C ARG A 302 -15.21 9.05 13.58
N TYR A 303 -14.23 9.79 13.10
CA TYR A 303 -13.20 9.28 12.18
C TYR A 303 -11.91 8.98 12.93
N VAL A 304 -11.31 7.86 12.59
CA VAL A 304 -10.02 7.40 13.11
C VAL A 304 -9.04 7.30 11.95
N MET A 305 -7.89 7.94 12.07
CA MET A 305 -6.77 7.83 11.15
C MET A 305 -5.62 7.10 11.85
N VAL A 306 -5.11 6.04 11.24
CA VAL A 306 -3.79 5.48 11.56
C VAL A 306 -2.81 5.94 10.51
N PHE A 307 -1.60 6.35 10.91
CA PHE A 307 -0.62 6.96 10.02
C PHE A 307 0.80 6.58 10.39
N GLU A 308 1.72 6.66 9.44
CA GLU A 308 3.15 6.57 9.72
C GLU A 308 3.65 7.89 10.28
N GLY A 309 4.37 7.82 11.40
CA GLY A 309 5.19 8.90 11.93
C GLY A 309 6.66 8.58 11.75
N VAL A 310 7.46 9.57 11.39
CA VAL A 310 8.92 9.46 11.24
C VAL A 310 9.56 10.32 12.32
N ASP A 311 10.41 9.72 13.15
CA ASP A 311 11.15 10.42 14.20
C ASP A 311 12.47 11.03 13.69
N ALA A 312 13.22 11.67 14.60
CA ALA A 312 14.50 12.31 14.28
C ALA A 312 15.58 11.34 13.77
N ASP A 313 15.52 10.08 14.20
CA ASP A 313 16.46 9.03 13.81
C ASP A 313 16.02 8.33 12.49
N GLY A 314 14.89 8.76 11.90
CA GLY A 314 14.31 8.17 10.70
C GLY A 314 13.55 6.86 10.98
N ARG A 315 13.33 6.50 12.25
CA ARG A 315 12.55 5.32 12.61
C ARG A 315 11.07 5.56 12.33
N VAL A 316 10.42 4.57 11.74
CA VAL A 316 9.01 4.65 11.36
C VAL A 316 8.16 3.85 12.33
N SER A 317 7.14 4.51 12.88
CA SER A 317 6.16 3.91 13.79
C SER A 317 4.74 4.29 13.35
N ILE A 318 3.73 3.57 13.83
CA ILE A 318 2.33 3.89 13.51
C ILE A 318 1.69 4.67 14.66
N GLY A 319 1.21 5.87 14.34
CA GLY A 319 0.43 6.72 15.21
C GLY A 319 -1.07 6.66 14.91
N MET A 320 -1.85 7.35 15.75
CA MET A 320 -3.29 7.48 15.57
C MET A 320 -3.78 8.90 15.83
N ALA A 321 -4.71 9.37 15.03
CA ALA A 321 -5.43 10.62 15.21
C ALA A 321 -6.94 10.41 15.02
N VAL A 322 -7.72 11.29 15.64
CA VAL A 322 -9.19 11.27 15.55
C VAL A 322 -9.73 12.62 15.11
N SER A 323 -10.86 12.60 14.40
CA SER A 323 -11.63 13.78 14.03
C SER A 323 -13.12 13.48 14.12
N GLU A 324 -13.92 14.43 14.55
CA GLU A 324 -15.37 14.26 14.66
C GLU A 324 -16.03 14.24 13.28
N ASP A 325 -15.56 15.05 12.36
CA ASP A 325 -16.16 15.19 11.02
C ASP A 325 -15.31 14.58 9.88
N GLY A 326 -14.05 14.17 10.17
CA GLY A 326 -13.11 13.66 9.18
C GLY A 326 -12.57 14.72 8.21
N LEU A 327 -12.95 15.98 8.35
CA LEU A 327 -12.53 17.06 7.46
C LEU A 327 -11.42 17.93 8.07
N LYS A 328 -11.50 18.16 9.36
CA LYS A 328 -10.60 19.07 10.10
C LYS A 328 -10.44 18.61 11.54
N ASP A 329 -9.68 19.40 12.31
CA ASP A 329 -9.48 19.22 13.74
C ASP A 329 -8.98 17.82 14.11
N TRP A 330 -8.10 17.26 13.27
CA TRP A 330 -7.46 15.99 13.55
C TRP A 330 -6.53 16.11 14.76
N ARG A 331 -6.80 15.32 15.80
CA ARG A 331 -6.04 15.32 17.05
C ARG A 331 -5.38 13.97 17.25
N ARG A 332 -4.08 13.97 17.53
CA ARG A 332 -3.38 12.74 17.92
C ARG A 332 -4.01 12.15 19.17
N SER A 333 -4.27 10.84 19.14
CA SER A 333 -4.88 10.14 20.29
C SER A 333 -3.88 9.93 21.43
N SER A 334 -2.58 9.94 21.11
CA SER A 334 -1.49 9.71 22.08
C SER A 334 -0.21 10.42 21.60
N GLU A 335 0.65 10.75 22.54
CA GLU A 335 2.01 11.24 22.30
C GLU A 335 2.99 10.11 21.91
N ILE A 336 2.62 8.86 22.18
CA ILE A 336 3.39 7.68 21.82
C ILE A 336 2.69 6.93 20.66
N PRO A 337 3.42 6.23 19.80
CA PRO A 337 2.83 5.45 18.73
C PRO A 337 1.97 4.31 19.26
N VAL A 338 0.96 3.91 18.48
CA VAL A 338 0.07 2.78 18.80
C VAL A 338 0.68 1.44 18.42
N LEU A 339 1.66 1.44 17.51
CA LEU A 339 2.46 0.29 17.13
C LEU A 339 3.89 0.72 16.81
N CYS A 340 4.86 0.05 17.44
CA CYS A 340 6.30 0.23 17.24
C CYS A 340 6.92 -0.96 16.50
N PRO A 341 8.07 -0.75 15.84
CA PRO A 341 8.94 -1.86 15.42
C PRO A 341 9.29 -2.78 16.60
N SER A 342 9.60 -4.04 16.31
CA SER A 342 10.10 -4.97 17.33
C SER A 342 11.46 -4.51 17.85
N ASP A 343 11.68 -4.69 19.15
CA ASP A 343 12.98 -4.41 19.78
C ASP A 343 13.99 -5.54 19.55
N ASP A 344 13.50 -6.73 19.16
CA ASP A 344 14.34 -7.90 18.91
C ASP A 344 15.21 -7.69 17.65
N ASP A 345 16.51 -7.99 17.77
CA ASP A 345 17.47 -7.80 16.68
C ASP A 345 17.14 -8.60 15.41
N ASP A 346 16.49 -9.75 15.56
CA ASP A 346 16.08 -10.65 14.47
C ASP A 346 14.61 -10.47 14.08
N GLY A 347 13.93 -9.44 14.59
CA GLY A 347 12.52 -9.17 14.29
C GLY A 347 12.31 -8.79 12.81
N TRP A 348 11.37 -9.45 12.12
CA TRP A 348 11.03 -9.20 10.73
C TRP A 348 10.53 -7.74 10.45
N ASP A 349 10.18 -7.00 11.49
CA ASP A 349 9.75 -5.60 11.45
C ASP A 349 10.62 -4.69 12.32
N GLY A 350 11.85 -5.11 12.65
CA GLY A 350 12.73 -4.40 13.58
C GLY A 350 13.28 -3.07 13.07
N ALA A 351 13.29 -2.83 11.75
CA ALA A 351 13.72 -1.54 11.19
C ALA A 351 12.59 -0.52 11.09
N GLY A 352 11.33 -0.95 10.96
CA GLY A 352 10.21 -0.03 10.86
C GLY A 352 8.87 -0.70 10.64
N VAL A 353 7.79 -0.01 11.00
CA VAL A 353 6.41 -0.44 10.74
C VAL A 353 5.64 0.69 10.04
N GLY A 354 4.91 0.35 8.96
CA GLY A 354 4.24 1.36 8.14
C GLY A 354 3.11 0.82 7.28
N SER A 355 2.66 1.60 6.31
CA SER A 355 1.55 1.31 5.39
C SER A 355 0.33 0.73 6.10
N PRO A 356 -0.21 1.38 7.14
CA PRO A 356 -1.27 0.82 7.97
C PRO A 356 -2.57 0.63 7.19
N CYS A 357 -3.28 -0.47 7.48
CA CYS A 357 -4.64 -0.74 7.03
C CYS A 357 -5.49 -1.19 8.22
N LEU A 358 -6.32 -0.30 8.74
CA LEU A 358 -7.15 -0.51 9.92
C LEU A 358 -8.50 -1.10 9.53
N VAL A 359 -8.92 -2.17 10.18
CA VAL A 359 -10.21 -2.84 9.94
C VAL A 359 -10.97 -2.96 11.25
N GLN A 360 -12.16 -2.37 11.30
CA GLN A 360 -13.08 -2.57 12.41
C GLN A 360 -13.81 -3.91 12.24
N MET A 361 -13.74 -4.75 13.27
CA MET A 361 -14.39 -6.05 13.31
C MET A 361 -15.88 -5.92 13.71
N ASP A 362 -16.59 -7.03 13.86
CA ASP A 362 -18.00 -7.02 14.21
C ASP A 362 -18.25 -6.55 15.65
N GLY A 363 -17.28 -6.76 16.54
CA GLY A 363 -17.28 -6.15 17.88
C GLY A 363 -17.06 -4.65 17.81
N ALA A 364 -17.81 -3.87 18.59
CA ALA A 364 -17.74 -2.41 18.57
C ALA A 364 -16.32 -1.87 18.84
N TYR A 365 -15.54 -2.62 19.61
CA TYR A 365 -14.20 -2.23 20.08
C TYR A 365 -13.12 -3.24 19.68
N ASP A 366 -13.37 -4.06 18.68
CA ASP A 366 -12.44 -5.05 18.15
C ASP A 366 -11.87 -4.52 16.81
N TRP A 367 -10.54 -4.37 16.74
CA TRP A 367 -9.84 -3.79 15.62
C TRP A 367 -8.63 -4.62 15.22
N ARG A 368 -8.46 -4.79 13.90
CA ARG A 368 -7.26 -5.36 13.32
C ARG A 368 -6.50 -4.29 12.54
N LEU A 369 -5.21 -4.20 12.81
CA LEU A 369 -4.28 -3.33 12.10
C LEU A 369 -3.34 -4.21 11.28
N TYR A 370 -3.58 -4.27 9.97
CA TYR A 370 -2.63 -4.84 9.05
C TYR A 370 -1.59 -3.78 8.71
N TYR A 371 -0.32 -4.17 8.64
CA TYR A 371 0.76 -3.24 8.45
C TYR A 371 1.92 -3.87 7.66
N MET A 372 2.75 -3.04 7.09
CA MET A 372 4.03 -3.44 6.51
C MET A 372 5.10 -3.34 7.61
N GLY A 373 5.84 -4.40 7.84
CA GLY A 373 7.07 -4.38 8.62
C GLY A 373 8.28 -4.46 7.71
N VAL A 374 9.36 -3.83 8.11
CA VAL A 374 10.66 -3.89 7.43
C VAL A 374 11.67 -4.46 8.40
N GLY A 375 12.31 -5.55 8.00
CA GLY A 375 13.43 -6.15 8.74
C GLY A 375 14.71 -5.32 8.60
N ARG A 376 15.69 -5.58 9.44
CA ARG A 376 17.01 -4.92 9.35
C ARG A 376 17.79 -5.32 8.09
N ASP A 377 17.41 -6.42 7.46
CA ASP A 377 17.88 -6.86 6.14
C ASP A 377 17.27 -6.05 4.98
N GLY A 378 16.31 -5.16 5.25
CA GLY A 378 15.59 -4.37 4.28
C GLY A 378 14.41 -5.11 3.62
N GLU A 379 14.18 -6.38 3.97
CA GLU A 379 13.04 -7.13 3.47
C GLU A 379 11.75 -6.63 4.12
N ALA A 380 10.73 -6.47 3.27
CA ALA A 380 9.42 -6.05 3.72
C ALA A 380 8.44 -7.22 3.74
N SER A 381 7.59 -7.22 4.75
CA SER A 381 6.58 -8.25 4.96
C SER A 381 5.31 -7.63 5.50
N ILE A 382 4.19 -8.34 5.41
CA ILE A 382 2.91 -7.90 5.97
C ILE A 382 2.63 -8.66 7.25
N GLY A 383 2.23 -7.92 8.27
CA GLY A 383 1.79 -8.45 9.54
C GLY A 383 0.46 -7.90 10.02
N MET A 384 0.04 -8.36 11.17
CA MET A 384 -1.19 -7.95 11.82
C MET A 384 -1.00 -7.82 13.32
N ALA A 385 -1.56 -6.74 13.86
CA ALA A 385 -1.74 -6.50 15.27
C ALA A 385 -3.23 -6.27 15.56
N HIS A 386 -3.66 -6.56 16.76
CA HIS A 386 -5.04 -6.36 17.19
C HIS A 386 -5.13 -5.43 18.40
N SER A 387 -6.27 -4.80 18.54
CA SER A 387 -6.60 -3.99 19.72
C SER A 387 -8.04 -4.28 20.13
N GLU A 388 -8.22 -4.53 21.40
CA GLU A 388 -9.52 -4.74 22.02
C GLU A 388 -9.79 -3.65 23.07
N GLY A 389 -11.05 -3.19 23.18
CA GLY A 389 -11.47 -2.19 24.15
C GLY A 389 -11.67 -0.79 23.57
N GLN A 390 -12.20 0.11 24.41
CA GLN A 390 -12.67 1.44 23.99
C GLN A 390 -11.55 2.41 23.61
N ALA A 391 -10.35 2.18 24.14
CA ALA A 391 -9.27 3.14 24.05
C ALA A 391 -8.27 2.77 22.96
N LEU A 392 -8.46 2.49 21.81
CA LEU A 392 -7.57 2.28 20.65
C LEU A 392 -6.11 2.83 20.79
N LEU A 393 -5.51 2.72 21.98
CA LEU A 393 -4.22 3.37 22.28
C LEU A 393 -3.01 2.46 22.06
N LYS A 394 -3.23 1.15 21.90
CA LYS A 394 -2.18 0.17 21.72
C LYS A 394 -2.67 -1.00 20.87
N PHE A 395 -1.85 -1.40 19.92
CA PHE A 395 -2.03 -2.64 19.17
C PHE A 395 -1.00 -3.67 19.59
N GLU A 396 -1.43 -4.90 19.80
CA GLU A 396 -0.57 -6.02 20.13
C GLU A 396 -0.38 -6.93 18.92
N LYS A 397 0.88 -7.22 18.59
CA LYS A 397 1.22 -8.14 17.50
C LYS A 397 0.69 -9.53 17.87
N CYS A 398 -0.02 -10.17 16.96
CA CYS A 398 -0.55 -11.50 17.17
C CYS A 398 0.58 -12.51 17.43
N ASP A 399 0.33 -13.50 18.28
CA ASP A 399 1.25 -14.61 18.39
C ASP A 399 1.38 -15.32 17.03
N ALA A 400 2.59 -15.83 16.74
CA ALA A 400 2.85 -16.54 15.49
C ALA A 400 1.79 -17.63 15.31
N ILE A 401 1.02 -17.54 14.24
CA ILE A 401 0.09 -18.61 13.88
C ILE A 401 0.97 -19.73 13.33
N LEU A 402 1.25 -20.71 14.17
CA LEU A 402 1.96 -21.92 13.76
C LEU A 402 1.20 -22.51 12.57
N MET A 403 1.82 -22.47 11.39
CA MET A 403 1.34 -23.15 10.19
C MET A 403 1.50 -24.65 10.32
#